data_82c2dd8b20e1f1a97df1a756a93e2b8b
#
_entry.id   82c2dd8b20e1f1a97df1a756a93e2b8b
#
_cell.length_a   1.000
_cell.length_b   1.000
_cell.length_c   1.000
_cell.angle_alpha   90.00
_cell.angle_beta   90.00
_cell.angle_gamma   90.00
#
_symmetry.space_group_name_H-M   'P 1'
#
loop_
_entity.id
_entity.type
_entity.pdbx_description
1 polymer ?
#
loop_
_entity_poly.entity_id
_entity_poly.type
_entity_poly.pdbx_seq_one_letter_code
_entity_poly.pdbx_strand_id
1 'polypeptide(L)'
;LLDMSGSMSRFGKFGQAKKVALAMNSLVRDRYRGDFLQVVGFYTYATPLSERELLYSAPKPVSIFDPRVHLRIPLDNPPSFVPEHFTNIQAGLQFARRILRRQPAQNKQIITITDGEPTAHVEGREVVLIYPPAEKTARITLQEVRRCSNEGIHLASFALIEDYFYLDLVNFVEQMARVSGGVAAYCNADDLGNMIIDSFVAGRRRRRAM
;
A
#
# COMPACT_ATOMS: atom_id res chain seq x y z
N LEU A 1 4.65 0.55 1.04
CA LEU A 1 3.69 -0.41 0.50
C LEU A 1 3.49 -0.10 -0.97
N LEU A 2 3.70 -1.09 -1.82
CA LEU A 2 3.60 -0.98 -3.27
C LEU A 2 2.41 -1.82 -3.73
N ASP A 3 1.43 -1.18 -4.33
CA ASP A 3 0.31 -1.88 -4.94
C ASP A 3 0.78 -2.68 -6.16
N MET A 4 0.45 -3.97 -6.18
CA MET A 4 0.73 -4.91 -7.26
C MET A 4 -0.56 -5.48 -7.84
N SER A 5 -1.71 -4.89 -7.56
CA SER A 5 -3.01 -5.30 -8.11
C SER A 5 -3.06 -5.14 -9.63
N GLY A 6 -4.08 -5.74 -10.25
CA GLY A 6 -4.20 -5.77 -11.71
C GLY A 6 -4.34 -4.40 -12.36
N SER A 7 -4.97 -3.43 -11.67
CA SER A 7 -5.15 -2.06 -12.16
C SER A 7 -3.83 -1.32 -12.40
N MET A 8 -2.83 -1.59 -11.58
CA MET A 8 -1.49 -1.00 -11.68
C MET A 8 -0.75 -1.34 -12.99
N SER A 9 -1.24 -2.30 -13.78
CA SER A 9 -0.67 -2.62 -15.09
C SER A 9 -0.91 -1.55 -16.16
N ARG A 10 -1.87 -0.64 -15.92
CA ARG A 10 -2.28 0.38 -16.88
C ARG A 10 -1.43 1.64 -16.73
N PHE A 11 -1.26 2.38 -17.85
CA PHE A 11 -0.64 3.71 -17.91
C PHE A 11 0.76 3.81 -17.27
N GLY A 12 1.51 2.70 -17.21
CA GLY A 12 2.87 2.71 -16.65
C GLY A 12 2.97 2.93 -15.13
N LYS A 13 1.85 2.99 -14.41
CA LYS A 13 1.77 3.29 -12.97
C LYS A 13 2.72 2.43 -12.14
N PHE A 14 2.67 1.11 -12.34
CA PHE A 14 3.55 0.20 -11.61
C PHE A 14 5.03 0.45 -11.90
N GLY A 15 5.37 0.73 -13.15
CA GLY A 15 6.75 1.02 -13.56
C GLY A 15 7.31 2.25 -12.82
N GLN A 16 6.54 3.31 -12.72
CA GLN A 16 6.94 4.52 -11.99
C GLN A 16 7.00 4.28 -10.48
N ALA A 17 5.98 3.66 -9.90
CA ALA A 17 5.98 3.31 -8.48
C ALA A 17 7.18 2.42 -8.10
N LYS A 18 7.53 1.45 -8.94
CA LYS A 18 8.72 0.60 -8.78
C LYS A 18 10.02 1.42 -8.86
N LYS A 19 10.16 2.34 -9.81
CA LYS A 19 11.33 3.22 -9.90
C LYS A 19 11.51 4.04 -8.62
N VAL A 20 10.41 4.59 -8.10
CA VAL A 20 10.44 5.35 -6.83
C VAL A 20 10.84 4.47 -5.66
N ALA A 21 10.31 3.25 -5.55
CA ALA A 21 10.68 2.31 -4.49
C ALA A 21 12.17 1.93 -4.55
N LEU A 22 12.73 1.71 -5.74
CA LEU A 22 14.16 1.46 -5.95
C LEU A 22 15.01 2.69 -5.58
N ALA A 23 14.58 3.88 -6.00
CA ALA A 23 15.26 5.13 -5.65
C ALA A 23 15.28 5.38 -4.14
N MET A 24 14.17 5.08 -3.44
CA MET A 24 14.09 5.15 -1.99
C MET A 24 15.02 4.16 -1.29
N ASN A 25 15.14 2.92 -1.80
CA ASN A 25 16.13 1.96 -1.30
C ASN A 25 17.56 2.51 -1.39
N SER A 26 17.94 3.05 -2.55
CA SER A 26 19.25 3.66 -2.75
C SER A 26 19.45 4.88 -1.83
N LEU A 27 18.47 5.77 -1.74
CA LEU A 27 18.53 6.95 -0.90
C LEU A 27 18.76 6.60 0.58
N VAL A 28 18.01 5.63 1.10
CA VAL A 28 18.15 5.21 2.51
C VAL A 28 19.50 4.53 2.73
N ARG A 29 19.92 3.65 1.85
CA ARG A 29 21.22 2.96 1.96
C ARG A 29 22.40 3.94 1.92
N ASP A 30 22.36 4.96 1.04
CA ASP A 30 23.49 5.82 0.79
C ASP A 30 23.53 7.04 1.74
N ARG A 31 22.38 7.63 2.05
CA ARG A 31 22.28 8.88 2.83
C ARG A 31 21.80 8.67 4.26
N TYR A 32 21.09 7.57 4.54
CA TYR A 32 20.43 7.33 5.83
C TYR A 32 20.75 5.93 6.37
N ARG A 33 22.02 5.60 6.43
CA ARG A 33 22.54 4.25 6.79
C ARG A 33 22.06 3.70 8.14
N GLY A 34 21.55 4.55 9.02
CA GLY A 34 20.96 4.13 10.30
C GLY A 34 19.46 3.85 10.23
N ASP A 35 18.81 4.11 9.09
CA ASP A 35 17.39 3.89 8.92
C ASP A 35 17.12 2.51 8.33
N PHE A 36 15.99 1.93 8.73
CA PHE A 36 15.47 0.70 8.16
C PHE A 36 14.42 1.02 7.09
N LEU A 37 14.53 0.39 5.94
CA LEU A 37 13.51 0.43 4.89
C LEU A 37 13.19 -1.00 4.43
N GLN A 38 11.90 -1.31 4.31
CA GLN A 38 11.40 -2.54 3.71
C GLN A 38 10.31 -2.20 2.70
N VAL A 39 10.48 -2.64 1.48
CA VAL A 39 9.41 -2.61 0.48
C VAL A 39 8.52 -3.83 0.67
N VAL A 40 7.21 -3.62 0.71
CA VAL A 40 6.20 -4.67 0.80
C VAL A 40 5.25 -4.50 -0.38
N GLY A 41 5.19 -5.50 -1.24
CA GLY A 41 4.18 -5.60 -2.28
C GLY A 41 2.86 -6.08 -1.69
N PHE A 42 1.75 -5.45 -2.06
CA PHE A 42 0.42 -5.93 -1.71
C PHE A 42 -0.46 -6.10 -2.95
N TYR A 43 -1.28 -7.09 -2.88
CA TYR A 43 -2.23 -7.53 -3.89
C TYR A 43 -3.33 -8.29 -3.13
N THR A 44 -3.88 -9.41 -3.59
CA THR A 44 -4.75 -10.27 -2.75
C THR A 44 -4.09 -10.62 -1.41
N TYR A 45 -2.75 -10.76 -1.42
CA TYR A 45 -1.91 -10.98 -0.26
C TYR A 45 -0.92 -9.82 -0.05
N ALA A 46 -0.01 -9.97 0.92
CA ALA A 46 1.12 -9.06 1.11
C ALA A 46 2.42 -9.85 1.29
N THR A 47 3.49 -9.41 0.63
CA THR A 47 4.80 -10.05 0.68
C THR A 47 5.93 -9.03 0.79
N PRO A 48 6.97 -9.28 1.58
CA PRO A 48 8.16 -8.43 1.56
C PRO A 48 8.88 -8.63 0.22
N LEU A 49 9.45 -7.57 -0.30
CA LEU A 49 10.24 -7.60 -1.53
C LEU A 49 11.69 -7.21 -1.19
N SER A 50 12.63 -8.09 -1.49
CA SER A 50 14.04 -7.74 -1.57
C SER A 50 14.27 -6.81 -2.78
N GLU A 51 15.43 -6.15 -2.85
CA GLU A 51 15.77 -5.29 -3.98
C GLU A 51 15.71 -6.06 -5.31
N ARG A 52 16.18 -7.31 -5.31
CA ARG A 52 16.12 -8.19 -6.49
C ARG A 52 14.68 -8.53 -6.87
N GLU A 53 13.85 -8.93 -5.91
CA GLU A 53 12.44 -9.24 -6.16
C GLU A 53 11.67 -8.01 -6.63
N LEU A 54 11.94 -6.84 -6.06
CA LEU A 54 11.37 -5.58 -6.52
C LEU A 54 11.75 -5.28 -7.97
N LEU A 55 13.01 -5.50 -8.36
CA LEU A 55 13.47 -5.26 -9.73
C LEU A 55 12.71 -6.10 -10.75
N TYR A 56 12.44 -7.37 -10.43
CA TYR A 56 11.71 -8.31 -11.32
C TYR A 56 10.20 -8.36 -11.07
N SER A 57 9.68 -7.60 -10.11
CA SER A 57 8.26 -7.59 -9.81
C SER A 57 7.43 -6.98 -10.94
N ALA A 58 6.19 -7.46 -11.04
CA ALA A 58 5.17 -6.98 -11.97
C ALA A 58 3.81 -7.00 -11.30
N PRO A 59 2.83 -6.22 -11.81
CA PRO A 59 1.45 -6.32 -11.36
C PRO A 59 0.89 -7.72 -11.57
N LYS A 60 -0.01 -8.13 -10.72
CA LYS A 60 -0.67 -9.43 -10.83
C LYS A 60 -1.65 -9.42 -12.01
N PRO A 61 -1.58 -10.44 -12.90
CA PRO A 61 -2.46 -10.49 -14.04
C PRO A 61 -3.92 -10.66 -13.61
N VAL A 62 -4.82 -9.92 -14.27
CA VAL A 62 -6.25 -10.08 -14.05
C VAL A 62 -6.69 -11.46 -14.53
N SER A 63 -7.30 -12.23 -13.64
CA SER A 63 -7.70 -13.62 -13.89
C SER A 63 -9.21 -13.86 -13.78
N ILE A 64 -9.96 -12.87 -13.26
CA ILE A 64 -11.43 -12.88 -13.23
C ILE A 64 -11.91 -11.61 -13.89
N PHE A 65 -12.81 -11.75 -14.86
CA PHE A 65 -13.42 -10.64 -15.60
C PHE A 65 -14.90 -10.44 -15.29
N ASP A 66 -15.40 -11.15 -14.26
CA ASP A 66 -16.78 -11.00 -13.81
C ASP A 66 -16.98 -9.58 -13.23
N PRO A 67 -18.02 -8.85 -13.62
CA PRO A 67 -18.34 -7.54 -13.09
C PRO A 67 -18.76 -7.57 -11.60
N ARG A 68 -19.03 -8.76 -11.05
CA ARG A 68 -19.34 -8.95 -9.64
C ARG A 68 -18.61 -10.16 -9.10
N VAL A 69 -17.72 -9.92 -8.14
CA VAL A 69 -16.95 -10.96 -7.46
C VAL A 69 -17.22 -10.92 -5.98
N HIS A 70 -17.49 -12.07 -5.37
CA HIS A 70 -17.52 -12.24 -3.92
C HIS A 70 -17.00 -13.64 -3.59
N LEU A 71 -15.72 -13.73 -3.26
CA LEU A 71 -15.05 -14.98 -2.95
C LEU A 71 -14.48 -14.94 -1.53
N ARG A 72 -14.53 -16.08 -0.86
CA ARG A 72 -13.88 -16.30 0.45
C ARG A 72 -12.88 -17.44 0.28
N ILE A 73 -11.63 -17.17 0.60
CA ILE A 73 -10.52 -18.08 0.35
C ILE A 73 -9.81 -18.36 1.68
N PRO A 74 -9.75 -19.62 2.14
CA PRO A 74 -9.02 -19.97 3.35
C PRO A 74 -7.54 -19.63 3.24
N LEU A 75 -6.96 -19.04 4.28
CA LEU A 75 -5.54 -18.70 4.33
C LEU A 75 -4.65 -19.92 4.62
N ASP A 76 -5.17 -20.89 5.38
CA ASP A 76 -4.38 -22.04 5.81
C ASP A 76 -4.27 -23.11 4.73
N ASN A 77 -5.30 -23.28 3.93
CA ASN A 77 -5.34 -24.27 2.84
C ASN A 77 -6.05 -23.66 1.63
N PRO A 78 -5.39 -22.71 0.94
CA PRO A 78 -6.00 -22.07 -0.22
C PRO A 78 -6.16 -23.09 -1.36
N PRO A 79 -7.18 -22.92 -2.22
CA PRO A 79 -7.31 -23.70 -3.42
C PRO A 79 -6.10 -23.52 -4.35
N SER A 80 -5.91 -24.45 -5.28
CA SER A 80 -4.79 -24.42 -6.23
C SER A 80 -4.73 -23.17 -7.10
N PHE A 81 -5.87 -22.51 -7.30
CA PHE A 81 -5.97 -21.25 -7.99
C PHE A 81 -6.62 -20.18 -7.10
N VAL A 82 -5.91 -19.10 -6.90
CA VAL A 82 -6.39 -17.91 -6.18
C VAL A 82 -6.21 -16.69 -7.08
N PRO A 83 -7.24 -15.89 -7.31
CA PRO A 83 -7.11 -14.63 -8.02
C PRO A 83 -6.23 -13.66 -7.21
N GLU A 84 -5.06 -13.32 -7.75
CA GLU A 84 -4.09 -12.49 -7.04
C GLU A 84 -4.20 -10.98 -7.33
N HIS A 85 -5.00 -10.56 -8.30
CA HIS A 85 -5.05 -9.19 -8.81
C HIS A 85 -5.90 -8.20 -7.98
N PHE A 86 -6.45 -8.62 -6.86
CA PHE A 86 -7.25 -7.75 -5.98
C PHE A 86 -6.37 -6.85 -5.09
N THR A 87 -6.91 -5.71 -4.67
CA THR A 87 -6.22 -4.69 -3.87
C THR A 87 -6.50 -4.91 -2.38
N ASN A 88 -5.55 -5.48 -1.64
CA ASN A 88 -5.67 -5.74 -0.20
C ASN A 88 -4.74 -4.83 0.61
N ILE A 89 -5.14 -3.55 0.75
CA ILE A 89 -4.38 -2.56 1.52
C ILE A 89 -4.27 -2.97 2.99
N GLN A 90 -5.33 -3.58 3.55
CA GLN A 90 -5.31 -4.07 4.93
C GLN A 90 -4.19 -5.08 5.17
N ALA A 91 -4.02 -6.07 4.28
CA ALA A 91 -2.95 -7.06 4.41
C ALA A 91 -1.56 -6.39 4.35
N GLY A 92 -1.38 -5.43 3.43
CA GLY A 92 -0.16 -4.62 3.35
C GLY A 92 0.14 -3.90 4.65
N LEU A 93 -0.86 -3.19 5.22
CA LEU A 93 -0.73 -2.48 6.48
C LEU A 93 -0.43 -3.42 7.66
N GLN A 94 -1.13 -4.55 7.76
CA GLN A 94 -0.88 -5.56 8.79
C GLN A 94 0.54 -6.11 8.72
N PHE A 95 1.03 -6.37 7.51
CA PHE A 95 2.37 -6.88 7.29
C PHE A 95 3.42 -5.85 7.69
N ALA A 96 3.30 -4.60 7.21
CA ALA A 96 4.20 -3.50 7.54
C ALA A 96 4.21 -3.20 9.06
N ARG A 97 3.04 -3.17 9.70
CA ARG A 97 2.91 -2.95 11.15
C ARG A 97 3.65 -4.03 11.94
N ARG A 98 3.55 -5.30 11.55
CA ARG A 98 4.30 -6.41 12.19
C ARG A 98 5.82 -6.25 12.05
N ILE A 99 6.30 -5.80 10.89
CA ILE A 99 7.72 -5.51 10.68
C ILE A 99 8.16 -4.35 11.58
N LEU A 100 7.44 -3.23 11.55
CA LEU A 100 7.79 -2.01 12.27
C LEU A 100 7.73 -2.18 13.79
N ARG A 101 6.88 -3.06 14.31
CA ARG A 101 6.89 -3.42 15.76
C ARG A 101 8.21 -3.99 16.22
N ARG A 102 8.93 -4.70 15.36
CA ARG A 102 10.22 -5.33 15.68
C ARG A 102 11.39 -4.36 15.55
N GLN A 103 11.18 -3.18 14.98
CA GLN A 103 12.22 -2.18 14.82
C GLN A 103 12.33 -1.31 16.08
N PRO A 104 13.54 -1.08 16.59
CA PRO A 104 13.76 -0.24 17.79
C PRO A 104 13.54 1.25 17.52
N ALA A 105 13.44 1.66 16.25
CA ALA A 105 13.28 3.05 15.87
C ALA A 105 12.02 3.68 16.47
N GLN A 106 12.14 4.89 17.02
CA GLN A 106 11.01 5.66 17.55
C GLN A 106 10.17 6.26 16.42
N ASN A 107 10.80 6.59 15.30
CA ASN A 107 10.15 7.21 14.15
C ASN A 107 9.79 6.12 13.12
N LYS A 108 8.51 5.80 13.04
CA LYS A 108 8.00 4.74 12.16
C LYS A 108 7.03 5.35 11.15
N GLN A 109 7.22 5.01 9.88
CA GLN A 109 6.38 5.53 8.79
C GLN A 109 6.02 4.41 7.83
N ILE A 110 4.78 4.44 7.35
CA ILE A 110 4.31 3.65 6.21
C ILE A 110 3.99 4.62 5.08
N ILE A 111 4.59 4.39 3.92
CA ILE A 111 4.25 5.07 2.67
C ILE A 111 3.49 4.07 1.82
N THR A 112 2.28 4.41 1.40
CA THR A 112 1.43 3.55 0.56
C THR A 112 1.28 4.19 -0.81
N ILE A 113 1.50 3.41 -1.87
CA ILE A 113 1.28 3.80 -3.27
C ILE A 113 0.24 2.85 -3.84
N THR A 114 -0.89 3.38 -4.31
CA THR A 114 -2.01 2.61 -4.86
C THR A 114 -2.75 3.40 -5.93
N ASP A 115 -3.42 2.73 -6.84
CA ASP A 115 -4.30 3.33 -7.85
C ASP A 115 -5.75 2.91 -7.69
N GLY A 116 -6.10 2.21 -6.60
CA GLY A 116 -7.43 1.66 -6.39
C GLY A 116 -7.91 1.66 -4.95
N GLU A 117 -9.24 1.57 -4.82
CA GLU A 117 -9.88 1.27 -3.56
C GLU A 117 -9.66 -0.19 -3.15
N PRO A 118 -9.76 -0.52 -1.85
CA PRO A 118 -9.58 -1.89 -1.42
C PRO A 118 -10.71 -2.79 -1.93
N THR A 119 -10.33 -3.81 -2.67
CA THR A 119 -11.22 -4.89 -3.18
C THR A 119 -10.99 -6.22 -2.49
N ALA A 120 -10.09 -6.27 -1.51
CA ALA A 120 -9.88 -7.44 -0.68
C ALA A 120 -9.57 -7.06 0.77
N HIS A 121 -9.91 -7.96 1.70
CA HIS A 121 -9.56 -7.86 3.11
C HIS A 121 -9.46 -9.24 3.76
N VAL A 122 -8.81 -9.31 4.90
CA VAL A 122 -8.74 -10.53 5.73
C VAL A 122 -9.82 -10.47 6.81
N GLU A 123 -10.62 -11.51 6.89
CA GLU A 123 -11.64 -11.70 7.92
C GLU A 123 -11.46 -13.07 8.58
N GLY A 124 -11.04 -13.08 9.84
CA GLY A 124 -10.70 -14.33 10.53
C GLY A 124 -9.53 -15.06 9.87
N ARG A 125 -9.76 -16.24 9.33
CA ARG A 125 -8.77 -17.09 8.65
C ARG A 125 -9.01 -17.15 7.12
N GLU A 126 -9.69 -16.18 6.57
CA GLU A 126 -10.01 -16.09 5.15
C GLU A 126 -9.61 -14.74 4.57
N VAL A 127 -9.23 -14.73 3.32
CA VAL A 127 -9.21 -13.52 2.51
C VAL A 127 -10.52 -13.44 1.74
N VAL A 128 -11.15 -12.28 1.81
CA VAL A 128 -12.40 -11.98 1.11
C VAL A 128 -12.07 -11.09 -0.07
N LEU A 129 -12.48 -11.50 -1.27
CA LEU A 129 -12.32 -10.76 -2.52
C LEU A 129 -13.69 -10.24 -2.94
N ILE A 130 -13.80 -8.93 -3.17
CA ILE A 130 -15.05 -8.26 -3.51
C ILE A 130 -14.82 -7.27 -4.64
N TYR A 131 -15.64 -7.37 -5.67
CA TYR A 131 -15.69 -6.37 -6.74
C TYR A 131 -17.16 -6.17 -7.18
N PRO A 132 -17.65 -4.93 -7.34
CA PRO A 132 -17.00 -3.64 -7.06
C PRO A 132 -16.57 -3.47 -5.60
N PRO A 133 -15.73 -2.45 -5.29
CA PRO A 133 -15.34 -2.13 -3.93
C PRO A 133 -16.54 -2.02 -2.99
N ALA A 134 -16.41 -2.50 -1.75
CA ALA A 134 -17.50 -2.51 -0.79
C ALA A 134 -17.15 -1.73 0.47
N GLU A 135 -18.14 -1.03 1.04
CA GLU A 135 -17.99 -0.25 2.27
C GLU A 135 -17.41 -1.09 3.43
N LYS A 136 -17.79 -2.36 3.53
CA LYS A 136 -17.24 -3.27 4.55
C LYS A 136 -15.73 -3.40 4.41
N THR A 137 -15.22 -3.56 3.20
CA THR A 137 -13.78 -3.68 2.92
C THR A 137 -13.05 -2.40 3.27
N ALA A 138 -13.58 -1.25 2.87
CA ALA A 138 -13.04 0.05 3.23
C ALA A 138 -12.99 0.24 4.75
N ARG A 139 -14.07 -0.06 5.48
CA ARG A 139 -14.15 0.03 6.94
C ARG A 139 -13.12 -0.86 7.64
N ILE A 140 -12.95 -2.10 7.20
CA ILE A 140 -11.96 -3.03 7.77
C ILE A 140 -10.54 -2.51 7.53
N THR A 141 -10.27 -1.97 6.35
CA THR A 141 -8.98 -1.35 6.04
C THR A 141 -8.71 -0.13 6.92
N LEU A 142 -9.71 0.76 7.11
CA LEU A 142 -9.59 1.92 7.99
C LEU A 142 -9.39 1.55 9.47
N GLN A 143 -9.93 0.42 9.92
CA GLN A 143 -9.61 -0.10 11.26
C GLN A 143 -8.12 -0.45 11.40
N GLU A 144 -7.51 -1.01 10.36
CA GLU A 144 -6.08 -1.30 10.38
C GLU A 144 -5.23 -0.01 10.30
N VAL A 145 -5.67 0.98 9.52
CA VAL A 145 -5.08 2.34 9.52
C VAL A 145 -5.06 2.92 10.93
N ARG A 146 -6.19 2.84 11.66
CA ARG A 146 -6.30 3.30 13.06
C ARG A 146 -5.35 2.55 13.98
N ARG A 147 -5.19 1.23 13.80
CA ARG A 147 -4.24 0.42 14.59
C ARG A 147 -2.80 0.88 14.37
N CYS A 148 -2.41 1.17 13.12
CA CYS A 148 -1.10 1.72 12.82
C CYS A 148 -0.88 3.06 13.54
N SER A 149 -1.84 3.98 13.45
CA SER A 149 -1.76 5.29 14.10
C SER A 149 -1.67 5.17 15.63
N ASN A 150 -2.47 4.30 16.24
CA ASN A 150 -2.41 4.05 17.70
C ASN A 150 -1.06 3.50 18.18
N GLU A 151 -0.30 2.87 17.28
CA GLU A 151 1.06 2.40 17.55
C GLU A 151 2.14 3.45 17.20
N GLY A 152 1.75 4.69 16.94
CA GLY A 152 2.65 5.79 16.60
C GLY A 152 3.28 5.68 15.21
N ILE A 153 2.70 4.87 14.32
CA ILE A 153 3.16 4.74 12.95
C ILE A 153 2.49 5.81 12.10
N HIS A 154 3.29 6.67 11.45
CA HIS A 154 2.80 7.69 10.53
C HIS A 154 2.46 7.08 9.17
N LEU A 155 1.31 7.46 8.61
CA LEU A 155 0.90 7.04 7.28
C LEU A 155 0.97 8.19 6.30
N ALA A 156 1.55 7.92 5.12
CA ALA A 156 1.48 8.79 3.96
C ALA A 156 0.96 7.95 2.78
N SER A 157 -0.18 8.32 2.23
CA SER A 157 -0.84 7.57 1.17
C SER A 157 -0.86 8.36 -0.11
N PHE A 158 -0.33 7.77 -1.18
CA PHE A 158 -0.22 8.35 -2.52
C PHE A 158 -1.17 7.61 -3.45
N ALA A 159 -2.18 8.32 -3.93
CA ALA A 159 -3.12 7.83 -4.92
C ALA A 159 -2.65 8.21 -6.33
N LEU A 160 -2.45 7.21 -7.18
CA LEU A 160 -2.11 7.41 -8.58
C LEU A 160 -3.38 7.61 -9.40
N ILE A 161 -3.60 8.83 -9.86
CA ILE A 161 -4.79 9.25 -10.58
C ILE A 161 -4.38 9.63 -12.01
N GLU A 162 -5.04 9.02 -13.00
CA GLU A 162 -4.83 9.35 -14.42
C GLU A 162 -5.96 10.21 -14.99
N ASP A 163 -7.18 10.07 -14.44
CA ASP A 163 -8.38 10.79 -14.87
C ASP A 163 -9.21 11.25 -13.68
N TYR A 164 -10.02 12.31 -13.88
CA TYR A 164 -10.91 12.90 -12.87
C TYR A 164 -12.06 11.99 -12.38
N PHE A 165 -12.16 10.76 -12.88
CA PHE A 165 -13.24 9.82 -12.52
C PHE A 165 -12.99 8.98 -11.27
N TYR A 166 -11.87 9.19 -10.55
CA TYR A 166 -11.49 8.39 -9.38
C TYR A 166 -11.91 9.03 -8.04
N LEU A 167 -13.08 9.65 -7.97
CA LEU A 167 -13.57 10.33 -6.75
C LEU A 167 -13.62 9.37 -5.55
N ASP A 168 -13.98 8.10 -5.75
CA ASP A 168 -14.09 7.14 -4.66
C ASP A 168 -12.71 6.77 -4.08
N LEU A 169 -11.70 6.61 -4.92
CA LEU A 169 -10.31 6.42 -4.46
C LEU A 169 -9.80 7.65 -3.70
N VAL A 170 -10.06 8.87 -4.22
CA VAL A 170 -9.70 10.13 -3.55
C VAL A 170 -10.34 10.16 -2.16
N ASN A 171 -11.64 9.91 -2.08
CA ASN A 171 -12.38 9.89 -0.82
C ASN A 171 -11.81 8.84 0.16
N PHE A 172 -11.43 7.65 -0.33
CA PHE A 172 -10.88 6.60 0.50
C PHE A 172 -9.50 6.97 1.07
N VAL A 173 -8.59 7.49 0.24
CA VAL A 173 -7.25 7.90 0.68
C VAL A 173 -7.32 9.08 1.65
N GLU A 174 -8.26 10.03 1.45
CA GLU A 174 -8.53 11.08 2.44
C GLU A 174 -9.05 10.53 3.76
N GLN A 175 -9.92 9.53 3.74
CA GLN A 175 -10.36 8.86 4.97
C GLN A 175 -9.19 8.20 5.70
N MET A 176 -8.25 7.55 4.97
CA MET A 176 -7.04 7.01 5.58
C MET A 176 -6.24 8.11 6.30
N ALA A 177 -6.04 9.27 5.65
CA ALA A 177 -5.33 10.40 6.25
C ALA A 177 -6.06 10.96 7.47
N ARG A 178 -7.38 11.16 7.40
CA ARG A 178 -8.21 11.64 8.53
C ARG A 178 -8.14 10.69 9.73
N VAL A 179 -8.23 9.39 9.49
CA VAL A 179 -8.22 8.36 10.55
C VAL A 179 -6.84 8.25 11.21
N SER A 180 -5.76 8.43 10.45
CA SER A 180 -4.39 8.28 10.94
C SER A 180 -3.75 9.59 11.42
N GLY A 181 -4.33 10.75 11.10
CA GLY A 181 -3.64 12.04 11.22
C GLY A 181 -2.45 12.16 10.27
N GLY A 182 -2.41 11.34 9.21
CA GLY A 182 -1.34 11.24 8.24
C GLY A 182 -1.52 12.17 7.03
N VAL A 183 -0.93 11.79 5.91
CA VAL A 183 -0.93 12.56 4.67
C VAL A 183 -1.65 11.78 3.57
N ALA A 184 -2.52 12.45 2.84
CA ALA A 184 -3.05 12.01 1.56
C ALA A 184 -2.45 12.90 0.46
N ALA A 185 -1.99 12.29 -0.61
CA ALA A 185 -1.48 13.00 -1.77
C ALA A 185 -1.99 12.32 -3.05
N TYR A 186 -2.29 13.14 -4.03
CA TYR A 186 -2.79 12.70 -5.33
C TYR A 186 -1.80 13.14 -6.38
N CYS A 187 -1.37 12.24 -7.22
CA CYS A 187 -0.39 12.53 -8.25
C CYS A 187 -0.59 11.64 -9.48
N ASN A 188 -0.11 12.14 -10.60
CA ASN A 188 0.16 11.27 -11.73
C ASN A 188 1.43 10.45 -11.48
N ALA A 189 1.69 9.50 -12.37
CA ALA A 189 2.85 8.63 -12.24
C ALA A 189 4.20 9.39 -12.30
N ASP A 190 4.29 10.51 -13.01
CA ASP A 190 5.52 11.26 -13.21
C ASP A 190 5.91 12.10 -11.98
N ASP A 191 4.93 12.66 -11.27
CA ASP A 191 5.14 13.49 -10.07
C ASP A 191 5.39 12.69 -8.79
N LEU A 192 5.06 11.41 -8.80
CA LEU A 192 5.10 10.53 -7.63
C LEU A 192 6.44 10.56 -6.89
N GLY A 193 7.56 10.56 -7.64
CA GLY A 193 8.90 10.51 -7.07
C GLY A 193 9.21 11.70 -6.18
N ASN A 194 8.94 12.91 -6.65
CA ASN A 194 9.19 14.14 -5.91
C ASN A 194 8.32 14.19 -4.66
N MET A 195 7.04 13.87 -4.78
CA MET A 195 6.09 13.92 -3.66
C MET A 195 6.44 12.92 -2.55
N ILE A 196 6.91 11.73 -2.88
CA ILE A 196 7.34 10.73 -1.89
C ILE A 196 8.61 11.18 -1.17
N ILE A 197 9.61 11.68 -1.90
CA ILE A 197 10.86 12.18 -1.31
C ILE A 197 10.55 13.34 -0.36
N ASP A 198 9.71 14.28 -0.75
CA ASP A 198 9.31 15.42 0.08
C ASP A 198 8.58 14.95 1.35
N SER A 199 7.65 14.01 1.21
CA SER A 199 6.94 13.41 2.35
C SER A 199 7.89 12.70 3.32
N PHE A 200 8.86 11.93 2.80
CA PHE A 200 9.87 11.25 3.61
C PHE A 200 10.74 12.23 4.37
N VAL A 201 11.24 13.27 3.70
CA VAL A 201 12.09 14.29 4.32
C VAL A 201 11.31 15.12 5.35
N ALA A 202 10.06 15.50 5.06
CA ALA A 202 9.19 16.22 5.97
C ALA A 202 8.87 15.40 7.23
N GLY A 203 8.60 14.11 7.08
CA GLY A 203 8.37 13.18 8.20
C GLY A 203 9.56 13.09 9.16
N ARG A 204 10.80 13.22 8.65
CA ARG A 204 12.01 13.25 9.47
C ARG A 204 12.19 14.57 10.22
N ARG A 205 11.80 15.71 9.63
CA ARG A 205 12.00 17.04 10.22
C ARG A 205 11.07 17.34 11.38
N ARG A 206 9.83 16.88 11.33
CA ARG A 206 8.81 17.15 12.37
C ARG A 206 9.21 16.69 13.77
N ARG A 207 10.12 15.72 13.92
CA ARG A 207 10.56 15.19 15.22
C ARG A 207 11.96 15.65 15.69
N ARG A 208 12.68 16.45 14.91
CA ARG A 208 13.86 17.16 15.44
C ARG A 208 13.49 18.44 16.21
N ALA A 209 12.23 18.84 16.13
CA ALA A 209 11.69 20.06 16.74
C ALA A 209 10.85 19.81 18.01
N MET A 210 10.74 18.57 18.45
CA MET A 210 10.20 18.14 19.76
C MET A 210 11.32 17.56 20.62
#